data_5432fb856a7c07a3de8180079f60a984
#
_entry.id   5432fb856a7c07a3de8180079f60a984
#
_cell.length_a   1.000
_cell.length_b   1.000
_cell.length_c   1.000
_cell.angle_alpha   90.00
_cell.angle_beta   90.00
_cell.angle_gamma   90.00
#
_symmetry.space_group_name_H-M   'P 1'
#
loop_
_entity.id
_entity.type
_entity.pdbx_description
1 polymer ?
#
loop_
_entity_poly.entity_id
_entity_poly.type
_entity_poly.pdbx_seq_one_letter_code
_entity_poly.pdbx_strand_id
1 'polypeptide(L)'
;LSTVNDDAQVYSVFIDACVDAFAKSVPIVYTRGNHETRGAYTDELHKYFPNSHPEHQWYGSFNIGEVNFLILDCGEDKPDSNYEYSGMAEFDAYRVKEAEWLRQEVGKKDDHKLRIVALHIPPMTDGWHGNLHLRETLMPILNHADVDLMLSGHTHRHLLVEPSSDQKFPNLINDNASIMVVEAGRGGISVDIHGKTEKSYNFKTNK
;
A
#
# COMPACT_ATOMS: atom_id res chain seq x y z
N LEU A 1 6.77 -10.81 4.12
CA LEU A 1 7.85 -11.68 3.59
C LEU A 1 9.14 -10.87 3.52
N SER A 2 10.30 -11.49 3.80
CA SER A 2 11.59 -10.76 3.77
C SER A 2 12.37 -10.98 2.47
N THR A 3 12.17 -12.13 1.85
CA THR A 3 12.72 -12.53 0.56
C THR A 3 11.96 -13.80 0.15
N VAL A 4 11.47 -13.86 -1.07
CA VAL A 4 10.61 -14.95 -1.53
C VAL A 4 11.41 -15.93 -2.37
N ASN A 5 11.70 -17.10 -1.84
CA ASN A 5 12.56 -18.09 -2.50
C ASN A 5 11.81 -19.33 -2.98
N ASP A 6 10.69 -19.66 -2.36
CA ASP A 6 9.86 -20.82 -2.71
C ASP A 6 8.39 -20.62 -2.25
N ASP A 7 7.50 -21.51 -2.68
CA ASP A 7 6.08 -21.49 -2.34
C ASP A 7 5.82 -21.89 -0.87
N ALA A 8 6.61 -22.78 -0.31
CA ALA A 8 6.46 -23.18 1.09
C ALA A 8 6.64 -21.98 2.02
N GLN A 9 7.53 -21.06 1.67
CA GLN A 9 7.73 -19.81 2.40
C GLN A 9 6.52 -18.89 2.30
N VAL A 10 5.87 -18.78 1.13
CA VAL A 10 4.65 -17.99 0.96
C VAL A 10 3.53 -18.53 1.85
N TYR A 11 3.35 -19.84 1.91
CA TYR A 11 2.36 -20.46 2.79
C TYR A 11 2.71 -20.24 4.26
N SER A 12 3.86 -20.71 4.71
CA SER A 12 4.20 -20.78 6.14
C SER A 12 4.36 -19.39 6.80
N VAL A 13 4.83 -18.39 6.06
CA VAL A 13 5.08 -17.06 6.63
C VAL A 13 3.86 -16.15 6.51
N PHE A 14 2.99 -16.34 5.51
CA PHE A 14 1.89 -15.41 5.26
C PHE A 14 0.53 -16.09 5.18
N ILE A 15 0.31 -17.00 4.22
CA ILE A 15 -1.03 -17.53 3.93
C ILE A 15 -1.59 -18.32 5.10
N ASP A 16 -0.83 -19.27 5.64
CA ASP A 16 -1.28 -20.12 6.74
C ASP A 16 -1.61 -19.29 7.98
N ALA A 17 -0.79 -18.29 8.30
CA ALA A 17 -1.04 -17.38 9.42
C ALA A 17 -2.33 -16.59 9.23
N CYS A 18 -2.59 -16.08 8.03
CA CYS A 18 -3.84 -15.38 7.71
C CYS A 18 -5.05 -16.32 7.74
N VAL A 19 -4.91 -17.53 7.18
CA VAL A 19 -5.97 -18.55 7.15
C VAL A 19 -6.34 -18.98 8.56
N ASP A 20 -5.36 -19.18 9.43
CA ASP A 20 -5.61 -19.59 10.81
C ASP A 20 -6.24 -18.46 11.64
N ALA A 21 -5.88 -17.21 11.36
CA ALA A 21 -6.42 -16.07 12.10
C ALA A 21 -7.80 -15.62 11.60
N PHE A 22 -8.01 -15.43 10.29
CA PHE A 22 -9.23 -14.81 9.77
C PHE A 22 -9.60 -15.16 8.33
N ALA A 23 -8.64 -15.54 7.47
CA ALA A 23 -8.86 -15.60 6.02
C ALA A 23 -9.75 -16.76 5.54
N LYS A 24 -10.22 -17.63 6.45
CA LYS A 24 -11.29 -18.61 6.18
C LYS A 24 -12.66 -17.95 5.93
N SER A 25 -12.86 -16.73 6.42
CA SER A 25 -14.15 -16.02 6.38
C SER A 25 -14.06 -14.58 5.92
N VAL A 26 -12.85 -14.01 5.87
CA VAL A 26 -12.62 -12.62 5.45
C VAL A 26 -11.61 -12.62 4.29
N PRO A 27 -11.93 -11.94 3.16
CA PRO A 27 -11.01 -11.89 2.03
C PRO A 27 -9.73 -11.13 2.37
N ILE A 28 -8.63 -11.52 1.73
CA ILE A 28 -7.35 -10.82 1.80
C ILE A 28 -7.20 -9.95 0.57
N VAL A 29 -6.78 -8.70 0.78
CA VAL A 29 -6.24 -7.82 -0.26
C VAL A 29 -4.79 -7.54 0.09
N TYR A 30 -3.90 -7.81 -0.84
CA TYR A 30 -2.48 -7.75 -0.61
C TYR A 30 -1.85 -6.48 -1.19
N THR A 31 -1.12 -5.74 -0.36
CA THR A 31 -0.26 -4.63 -0.80
C THR A 31 1.18 -5.10 -0.74
N ARG A 32 1.84 -5.17 -1.90
CA ARG A 32 3.22 -5.64 -2.00
C ARG A 32 4.19 -4.65 -1.35
N GLY A 33 5.13 -5.17 -0.55
CA GLY A 33 6.25 -4.39 -0.03
C GLY A 33 7.51 -4.54 -0.89
N ASN A 34 8.54 -3.77 -0.60
CA ASN A 34 9.81 -3.83 -1.34
C ASN A 34 10.56 -5.16 -1.14
N HIS A 35 10.37 -5.84 -0.02
CA HIS A 35 11.00 -7.15 0.20
C HIS A 35 10.39 -8.28 -0.63
N GLU A 36 9.15 -8.15 -1.04
CA GLU A 36 8.46 -9.11 -1.91
C GLU A 36 8.91 -9.01 -3.38
N THR A 37 9.72 -8.04 -3.72
CA THR A 37 10.38 -7.95 -5.02
C THR A 37 11.69 -8.73 -5.09
N ARG A 38 12.11 -9.34 -3.97
CA ARG A 38 13.40 -10.00 -3.78
C ARG A 38 13.25 -11.52 -3.68
N GLY A 39 14.20 -12.25 -4.26
CA GLY A 39 14.28 -13.70 -4.19
C GLY A 39 13.89 -14.42 -5.48
N ALA A 40 14.26 -15.68 -5.56
CA ALA A 40 14.11 -16.50 -6.79
C ALA A 40 12.64 -16.79 -7.16
N TYR A 41 11.70 -16.61 -6.24
CA TYR A 41 10.28 -16.94 -6.43
C TYR A 41 9.37 -15.70 -6.54
N THR A 42 9.96 -14.53 -6.65
CA THR A 42 9.21 -13.26 -6.63
C THR A 42 8.23 -13.13 -7.81
N ASP A 43 8.61 -13.61 -8.99
CA ASP A 43 7.76 -13.59 -10.20
C ASP A 43 6.54 -14.51 -10.09
N GLU A 44 6.60 -15.51 -9.22
CA GLU A 44 5.53 -16.47 -8.99
C GLU A 44 4.50 -16.00 -7.95
N LEU A 45 4.84 -14.96 -7.20
CA LEU A 45 4.04 -14.49 -6.06
C LEU A 45 2.62 -14.04 -6.47
N HIS A 46 2.45 -13.55 -7.70
CA HIS A 46 1.15 -13.18 -8.25
C HIS A 46 0.13 -14.32 -8.27
N LYS A 47 0.57 -15.58 -8.26
CA LYS A 47 -0.32 -16.76 -8.24
C LYS A 47 -1.11 -16.87 -6.93
N TYR A 48 -0.60 -16.30 -5.84
CA TYR A 48 -1.21 -16.37 -4.51
C TYR A 48 -2.04 -15.13 -4.18
N PHE A 49 -1.72 -14.01 -4.79
CA PHE A 49 -2.34 -12.73 -4.53
C PHE A 49 -2.85 -12.11 -5.84
N PRO A 50 -3.95 -12.65 -6.39
CA PRO A 50 -4.54 -12.08 -7.59
C PRO A 50 -4.97 -10.64 -7.28
N ASN A 51 -4.41 -9.70 -8.00
CA ASN A 51 -4.87 -8.33 -7.97
C ASN A 51 -6.00 -8.11 -8.98
N SER A 52 -6.62 -6.97 -8.95
CA SER A 52 -7.73 -6.65 -9.84
C SER A 52 -7.33 -6.44 -11.31
N HIS A 53 -6.02 -6.46 -11.63
CA HIS A 53 -5.53 -6.18 -12.96
C HIS A 53 -5.05 -7.44 -13.69
N PRO A 54 -5.51 -7.69 -14.93
CA PRO A 54 -5.19 -8.92 -15.70
C PRO A 54 -3.72 -9.03 -16.14
N GLU A 55 -2.93 -7.94 -16.10
CA GLU A 55 -1.53 -7.91 -16.53
C GLU A 55 -0.53 -8.12 -15.39
N HIS A 56 -0.93 -8.77 -14.30
CA HIS A 56 -0.10 -9.04 -13.12
C HIS A 56 0.51 -7.78 -12.47
N GLN A 57 -0.17 -6.65 -12.59
CA GLN A 57 0.20 -5.43 -11.89
C GLN A 57 -0.20 -5.54 -10.42
N TRP A 58 0.64 -5.00 -9.53
CA TRP A 58 0.44 -5.06 -8.09
C TRP A 58 -0.36 -3.88 -7.54
N TYR A 59 -0.93 -3.07 -8.41
CA TYR A 59 -1.80 -1.97 -8.06
C TYR A 59 -3.19 -2.16 -8.67
N GLY A 60 -4.18 -1.61 -8.01
CA GLY A 60 -5.57 -1.72 -8.42
C GLY A 60 -6.51 -0.92 -7.55
N SER A 61 -7.79 -0.94 -7.87
CA SER A 61 -8.83 -0.31 -7.07
C SER A 61 -10.05 -1.21 -6.94
N PHE A 62 -10.79 -1.03 -5.86
CA PHE A 62 -12.08 -1.67 -5.63
C PHE A 62 -12.90 -0.85 -4.65
N ASN A 63 -14.21 -1.11 -4.63
CA ASN A 63 -15.13 -0.45 -3.69
C ASN A 63 -15.72 -1.47 -2.71
N ILE A 64 -15.82 -1.08 -1.45
CA ILE A 64 -16.62 -1.76 -0.44
C ILE A 64 -17.62 -0.74 0.13
N GLY A 65 -18.88 -0.91 -0.17
CA GLY A 65 -19.89 0.08 0.19
C GLY A 65 -19.59 1.46 -0.39
N GLU A 66 -19.48 2.46 0.47
CA GLU A 66 -19.18 3.85 0.09
C GLU A 66 -17.67 4.17 0.10
N VAL A 67 -16.81 3.19 0.33
CA VAL A 67 -15.35 3.36 0.41
C VAL A 67 -14.66 2.84 -0.84
N ASN A 68 -13.92 3.69 -1.50
CA ASN A 68 -13.00 3.34 -2.58
C ASN A 68 -11.61 3.04 -1.99
N PHE A 69 -11.06 1.91 -2.34
CA PHE A 69 -9.69 1.51 -1.98
C PHE A 69 -8.79 1.60 -3.20
N LEU A 70 -7.69 2.31 -3.07
CA LEU A 70 -6.58 2.30 -4.01
C LEU A 70 -5.43 1.50 -3.38
N ILE A 71 -5.12 0.37 -3.98
CA ILE A 71 -3.94 -0.42 -3.62
C ILE A 71 -2.83 -0.05 -4.58
N LEU A 72 -1.73 0.46 -4.05
CA LEU A 72 -0.61 0.95 -4.82
C LEU A 72 0.66 0.15 -4.51
N ASP A 73 1.57 0.14 -5.46
CA ASP A 73 2.82 -0.59 -5.34
C ASP A 73 4.02 0.36 -5.33
N CYS A 74 4.86 0.20 -4.34
CA CYS A 74 6.05 1.03 -4.20
C CYS A 74 7.25 0.55 -5.04
N GLY A 75 7.27 -0.70 -5.49
CA GLY A 75 8.50 -1.33 -5.97
C GLY A 75 9.57 -1.36 -4.87
N GLU A 76 10.80 -1.01 -5.20
CA GLU A 76 11.97 -1.00 -4.30
C GLU A 76 12.33 0.41 -3.81
N ASP A 77 13.12 0.46 -2.74
CA ASP A 77 13.56 1.70 -2.08
C ASP A 77 14.81 2.33 -2.70
N LYS A 78 15.65 1.54 -3.40
CA LYS A 78 16.89 1.98 -4.05
C LYS A 78 16.67 2.25 -5.55
N PRO A 79 17.57 3.00 -6.21
CA PRO A 79 17.49 3.20 -7.65
C PRO A 79 17.71 1.90 -8.44
N ASP A 80 17.12 1.79 -9.62
CA ASP A 80 17.23 0.61 -10.49
C ASP A 80 18.69 0.25 -10.85
N SER A 81 19.58 1.24 -10.84
CA SER A 81 21.01 1.04 -11.04
C SER A 81 21.75 0.46 -9.83
N ASN A 82 21.07 0.21 -8.71
CA ASN A 82 21.72 -0.35 -7.52
C ASN A 82 22.27 -1.75 -7.83
N TYR A 83 23.50 -2.01 -7.38
CA TYR A 83 24.21 -3.27 -7.64
C TYR A 83 23.47 -4.52 -7.11
N GLU A 84 22.64 -4.36 -6.07
CA GLU A 84 21.85 -5.45 -5.49
C GLU A 84 20.81 -6.01 -6.47
N TYR A 85 20.40 -5.22 -7.46
CA TYR A 85 19.41 -5.65 -8.45
C TYR A 85 20.04 -6.26 -9.70
N SER A 86 21.38 -6.29 -9.80
CA SER A 86 22.10 -6.93 -10.90
C SER A 86 21.65 -6.48 -12.31
N GLY A 87 21.16 -5.25 -12.43
CA GLY A 87 20.65 -4.68 -13.68
C GLY A 87 19.31 -5.23 -14.15
N MET A 88 18.55 -5.89 -13.27
CA MET A 88 17.26 -6.50 -13.60
C MET A 88 16.04 -5.66 -13.11
N ALA A 89 16.28 -4.55 -12.41
CA ALA A 89 15.21 -3.70 -11.89
C ALA A 89 14.77 -2.64 -12.91
N GLU A 90 13.46 -2.44 -13.00
CA GLU A 90 12.81 -1.37 -13.77
C GLU A 90 11.68 -0.71 -12.96
N PHE A 91 11.88 -0.51 -11.66
CA PHE A 91 10.86 0.03 -10.76
C PHE A 91 10.50 1.49 -11.05
N ASP A 92 11.44 2.28 -11.57
CA ASP A 92 11.15 3.67 -11.93
C ASP A 92 10.16 3.73 -13.12
N ALA A 93 10.39 2.94 -14.16
CA ALA A 93 9.47 2.84 -15.30
C ALA A 93 8.12 2.23 -14.86
N TYR A 94 8.13 1.28 -13.94
CA TYR A 94 6.92 0.68 -13.39
C TYR A 94 6.07 1.71 -12.63
N ARG A 95 6.65 2.54 -11.75
CA ARG A 95 5.93 3.61 -11.03
C ARG A 95 5.36 4.67 -11.98
N VAL A 96 6.03 4.95 -13.10
CA VAL A 96 5.49 5.85 -14.13
C VAL A 96 4.24 5.25 -14.77
N LYS A 97 4.24 3.97 -15.13
CA LYS A 97 3.04 3.26 -15.63
C LYS A 97 1.91 3.23 -14.61
N GLU A 98 2.24 2.98 -13.36
CA GLU A 98 1.26 3.04 -12.26
C GLU A 98 0.66 4.43 -12.12
N ALA A 99 1.45 5.49 -12.23
CA ALA A 99 0.97 6.86 -12.20
C ALA A 99 0.03 7.19 -13.39
N GLU A 100 0.28 6.65 -14.58
CA GLU A 100 -0.61 6.77 -15.72
C GLU A 100 -1.95 6.09 -15.48
N TRP A 101 -1.92 4.86 -14.97
CA TRP A 101 -3.12 4.14 -14.55
C TRP A 101 -3.88 4.90 -13.45
N LEU A 102 -3.18 5.38 -12.43
CA LEU A 102 -3.78 6.08 -11.30
C LEU A 102 -4.52 7.35 -11.75
N ARG A 103 -3.95 8.14 -12.68
CA ARG A 103 -4.63 9.32 -13.25
C ARG A 103 -5.96 8.95 -13.92
N GLN A 104 -5.98 7.85 -14.65
CA GLN A 104 -7.21 7.38 -15.30
C GLN A 104 -8.21 6.88 -14.26
N GLU A 105 -7.72 6.15 -13.24
CA GLU A 105 -8.56 5.56 -12.22
C GLU A 105 -9.27 6.62 -11.38
N VAL A 106 -8.54 7.60 -10.86
CA VAL A 106 -9.12 8.68 -10.03
C VAL A 106 -9.98 9.65 -10.84
N GLY A 107 -9.83 9.67 -12.17
CA GLY A 107 -10.67 10.45 -13.06
C GLY A 107 -12.02 9.82 -13.42
N LYS A 108 -12.24 8.55 -13.08
CA LYS A 108 -13.52 7.89 -13.29
C LYS A 108 -14.58 8.47 -12.36
N LYS A 109 -15.81 8.61 -12.88
CA LYS A 109 -16.95 8.92 -12.02
C LYS A 109 -17.19 7.74 -11.09
N ASP A 110 -17.17 8.02 -9.80
CA ASP A 110 -17.39 7.06 -8.75
C ASP A 110 -18.29 7.71 -7.69
N ASP A 111 -19.19 6.92 -7.12
CA ASP A 111 -20.13 7.36 -6.05
C ASP A 111 -19.51 7.14 -4.66
N HIS A 112 -18.22 6.83 -4.56
CA HIS A 112 -17.57 6.68 -3.26
C HIS A 112 -17.61 7.98 -2.46
N LYS A 113 -17.72 7.84 -1.15
CA LYS A 113 -17.69 8.97 -0.21
C LYS A 113 -16.37 9.09 0.51
N LEU A 114 -15.64 7.97 0.61
CA LEU A 114 -14.34 7.88 1.25
C LEU A 114 -13.36 7.21 0.31
N ARG A 115 -12.10 7.66 0.34
CA ARG A 115 -11.02 7.01 -0.39
C ARG A 115 -9.86 6.71 0.54
N ILE A 116 -9.51 5.43 0.62
CA ILE A 116 -8.39 4.93 1.40
C ILE A 116 -7.32 4.40 0.45
N VAL A 117 -6.08 4.82 0.66
CA VAL A 117 -4.92 4.36 -0.11
C VAL A 117 -4.10 3.42 0.75
N ALA A 118 -3.69 2.27 0.21
CA ALA A 118 -2.69 1.40 0.81
C ALA A 118 -1.42 1.41 -0.05
N LEU A 119 -0.29 1.79 0.54
CA LEU A 119 1.01 1.88 -0.11
C LEU A 119 2.11 1.54 0.91
N HIS A 120 2.94 0.52 0.63
CA HIS A 120 3.89 0.03 1.62
C HIS A 120 4.95 1.05 2.03
N ILE A 121 5.68 1.65 1.08
CA ILE A 121 6.67 2.70 1.37
C ILE A 121 5.94 4.05 1.50
N PRO A 122 5.96 4.69 2.70
CA PRO A 122 5.35 5.99 2.86
C PRO A 122 6.17 7.08 2.15
N PRO A 123 5.59 7.85 1.22
CA PRO A 123 6.37 8.78 0.40
C PRO A 123 7.11 9.86 1.20
N MET A 124 6.53 10.33 2.32
CA MET A 124 6.97 11.54 3.03
C MET A 124 7.91 11.30 4.21
N THR A 125 8.38 10.07 4.47
CA THR A 125 9.18 9.77 5.67
C THR A 125 10.68 9.85 5.48
N ASP A 126 11.20 9.45 4.32
CA ASP A 126 12.63 9.29 4.07
C ASP A 126 13.07 9.94 2.77
N GLY A 127 14.39 10.07 2.58
CA GLY A 127 15.02 10.58 1.36
C GLY A 127 15.59 9.48 0.45
N TRP A 128 15.19 8.22 0.62
CA TRP A 128 15.59 7.15 -0.28
C TRP A 128 14.98 7.34 -1.67
N HIS A 129 15.62 6.77 -2.69
CA HIS A 129 15.20 6.93 -4.08
C HIS A 129 13.71 6.57 -4.29
N GLY A 130 13.25 5.44 -3.74
CA GLY A 130 11.86 5.02 -3.84
C GLY A 130 10.88 6.05 -3.26
N ASN A 131 11.16 6.61 -2.07
CA ASN A 131 10.33 7.66 -1.48
C ASN A 131 10.28 8.92 -2.38
N LEU A 132 11.45 9.36 -2.89
CA LEU A 132 11.54 10.55 -3.75
C LEU A 132 10.79 10.34 -5.06
N HIS A 133 10.93 9.19 -5.70
CA HIS A 133 10.27 8.89 -6.95
C HIS A 133 8.74 8.73 -6.79
N LEU A 134 8.27 8.17 -5.65
CA LEU A 134 6.84 8.16 -5.31
C LEU A 134 6.30 9.58 -5.10
N ARG A 135 7.08 10.50 -4.50
CA ARG A 135 6.70 11.92 -4.39
C ARG A 135 6.54 12.58 -5.75
N GLU A 136 7.40 12.29 -6.69
CA GLU A 136 7.37 12.87 -8.03
C GLU A 136 6.25 12.29 -8.89
N THR A 137 5.97 10.99 -8.78
CA THR A 137 5.08 10.27 -9.68
C THR A 137 3.63 10.18 -9.16
N LEU A 138 3.43 9.72 -7.93
CA LEU A 138 2.09 9.42 -7.38
C LEU A 138 1.50 10.56 -6.57
N MET A 139 2.29 11.25 -5.76
CA MET A 139 1.76 12.26 -4.84
C MET A 139 1.05 13.44 -5.53
N PRO A 140 1.49 13.95 -6.70
CA PRO A 140 0.74 15.00 -7.41
C PRO A 140 -0.67 14.57 -7.81
N ILE A 141 -0.85 13.26 -8.11
CA ILE A 141 -2.16 12.71 -8.48
C ILE A 141 -3.01 12.52 -7.22
N LEU A 142 -2.46 11.89 -6.19
CA LEU A 142 -3.16 11.62 -4.94
C LEU A 142 -3.62 12.89 -4.23
N ASN A 143 -2.85 13.96 -4.29
CA ASN A 143 -3.21 15.27 -3.75
C ASN A 143 -4.44 15.92 -4.41
N HIS A 144 -4.90 15.40 -5.54
CA HIS A 144 -6.10 15.83 -6.27
C HIS A 144 -7.15 14.72 -6.39
N ALA A 145 -6.96 13.62 -5.67
CA ALA A 145 -7.79 12.43 -5.76
C ALA A 145 -8.77 12.26 -4.58
N ASP A 146 -8.97 13.32 -3.78
CA ASP A 146 -9.86 13.30 -2.61
C ASP A 146 -9.58 12.13 -1.66
N VAL A 147 -8.30 11.86 -1.39
CA VAL A 147 -7.86 10.83 -0.44
C VAL A 147 -8.19 11.27 0.98
N ASP A 148 -8.83 10.41 1.76
CA ASP A 148 -9.17 10.66 3.16
C ASP A 148 -8.14 10.08 4.13
N LEU A 149 -7.50 8.96 3.77
CA LEU A 149 -6.46 8.33 4.58
C LEU A 149 -5.52 7.50 3.70
N MET A 150 -4.22 7.57 3.97
CA MET A 150 -3.24 6.61 3.49
C MET A 150 -2.80 5.69 4.62
N LEU A 151 -2.64 4.41 4.33
CA LEU A 151 -2.10 3.39 5.23
C LEU A 151 -0.77 2.90 4.66
N SER A 152 0.26 2.86 5.49
CA SER A 152 1.61 2.46 5.08
C SER A 152 2.31 1.60 6.13
N GLY A 153 3.44 1.03 5.77
CA GLY A 153 4.31 0.23 6.64
C GLY A 153 5.78 0.65 6.52
N HIS A 154 6.65 -0.28 6.19
CA HIS A 154 8.06 -0.11 5.83
C HIS A 154 8.99 0.37 6.95
N THR A 155 8.65 1.40 7.68
CA THR A 155 9.54 2.04 8.67
C THR A 155 9.74 1.21 9.94
N HIS A 156 8.94 0.16 10.15
CA HIS A 156 8.87 -0.65 11.38
C HIS A 156 8.60 0.18 12.65
N ARG A 157 8.07 1.40 12.48
CA ARG A 157 7.69 2.32 13.56
C ARG A 157 6.32 2.88 13.27
N HIS A 158 5.55 3.04 14.33
CA HIS A 158 4.29 3.75 14.20
C HIS A 158 4.53 5.26 14.08
N LEU A 159 3.95 5.86 13.04
CA LEU A 159 3.98 7.30 12.78
C LEU A 159 2.63 7.75 12.21
N LEU A 160 2.25 8.98 12.52
CA LEU A 160 1.24 9.72 11.78
C LEU A 160 1.93 10.87 11.05
N VAL A 161 1.86 10.86 9.73
CA VAL A 161 2.24 12.01 8.91
C VAL A 161 0.98 12.84 8.72
N GLU A 162 0.98 14.02 9.33
CA GLU A 162 -0.14 14.97 9.23
C GLU A 162 -0.21 15.59 7.83
N PRO A 163 -1.40 16.04 7.39
CA PRO A 163 -1.55 16.75 6.14
C PRO A 163 -0.67 18.00 6.05
N SER A 164 -0.11 18.24 4.87
CA SER A 164 0.75 19.37 4.54
C SER A 164 0.50 19.86 3.11
N SER A 165 1.27 20.85 2.65
CA SER A 165 1.24 21.28 1.24
C SER A 165 1.62 20.17 0.27
N ASP A 166 2.50 19.27 0.69
CA ASP A 166 3.07 18.23 -0.16
C ASP A 166 2.29 16.91 -0.09
N GLN A 167 1.52 16.71 0.98
CA GLN A 167 0.60 15.60 1.17
C GLN A 167 -0.68 16.09 1.85
N LYS A 168 -1.78 16.21 1.12
CA LYS A 168 -3.02 16.85 1.59
C LYS A 168 -3.90 15.98 2.50
N PHE A 169 -3.51 14.77 2.76
CA PHE A 169 -4.23 13.78 3.56
C PHE A 169 -3.31 13.14 4.60
N PRO A 170 -3.86 12.63 5.69
CA PRO A 170 -3.06 11.93 6.69
C PRO A 170 -2.52 10.60 6.15
N ASN A 171 -1.30 10.24 6.53
CA ASN A 171 -0.75 8.90 6.32
C ASN A 171 -0.43 8.25 7.66
N LEU A 172 -1.12 7.16 7.94
CA LEU A 172 -0.92 6.38 9.16
C LEU A 172 -0.01 5.18 8.84
N ILE A 173 1.16 5.17 9.47
CA ILE A 173 2.18 4.16 9.25
C ILE A 173 2.15 3.19 10.41
N ASN A 174 2.00 1.90 10.10
CA ASN A 174 2.03 0.86 11.12
C ASN A 174 3.45 0.39 11.43
N ASP A 175 3.66 -0.05 12.67
CA ASP A 175 4.87 -0.80 13.00
C ASP A 175 4.71 -2.28 12.59
N ASN A 176 5.79 -3.07 12.74
CA ASN A 176 5.84 -4.47 12.32
C ASN A 176 5.34 -5.47 13.40
N ALA A 177 4.74 -5.00 14.47
CA ALA A 177 4.26 -5.83 15.59
C ALA A 177 2.88 -5.37 16.12
N SER A 178 2.16 -4.60 15.31
CA SER A 178 0.80 -4.14 15.61
C SER A 178 -0.12 -4.34 14.42
N ILE A 179 -1.42 -4.43 14.67
CA ILE A 179 -2.48 -4.43 13.67
C ILE A 179 -3.30 -3.15 13.77
N MET A 180 -3.75 -2.65 12.63
CA MET A 180 -4.72 -1.55 12.56
C MET A 180 -6.10 -2.13 12.24
N VAL A 181 -7.07 -1.80 13.07
CA VAL A 181 -8.50 -2.02 12.78
C VAL A 181 -9.07 -0.72 12.28
N VAL A 182 -9.55 -0.70 11.05
CA VAL A 182 -10.05 0.51 10.39
C VAL A 182 -11.56 0.38 10.20
N GLU A 183 -12.31 1.30 10.76
CA GLU A 183 -13.76 1.44 10.52
C GLU A 183 -13.98 2.71 9.69
N ALA A 184 -14.58 2.56 8.50
CA ALA A 184 -14.83 3.67 7.59
C ALA A 184 -16.29 3.70 7.17
N GLY A 185 -16.93 4.86 7.25
CA GLY A 185 -18.33 5.04 6.92
C GLY A 185 -18.79 6.49 7.03
N ARG A 186 -20.10 6.73 7.07
CA ARG A 186 -20.71 8.08 7.05
C ARG A 186 -20.25 9.03 8.14
N GLY A 187 -19.67 8.52 9.22
CA GLY A 187 -19.17 9.34 10.34
C GLY A 187 -17.70 9.74 10.22
N GLY A 188 -16.99 9.24 9.23
CA GLY A 188 -15.55 9.41 9.07
C GLY A 188 -14.80 8.09 9.09
N ILE A 189 -13.53 8.16 9.45
CA ILE A 189 -12.65 6.98 9.56
C ILE A 189 -12.10 6.93 10.99
N SER A 190 -12.31 5.81 11.69
CA SER A 190 -11.62 5.51 12.95
C SER A 190 -10.60 4.42 12.73
N VAL A 191 -9.48 4.50 13.44
CA VAL A 191 -8.42 3.50 13.40
C VAL A 191 -7.99 3.19 14.82
N ASP A 192 -8.14 1.93 15.21
CA ASP A 192 -7.61 1.40 16.45
C ASP A 192 -6.40 0.51 16.18
N ILE A 193 -5.31 0.77 16.87
CA ILE A 193 -4.04 0.06 16.71
C ILE A 193 -3.82 -0.79 17.95
N HIS A 194 -3.55 -2.07 17.74
CA HIS A 194 -3.36 -3.05 18.80
C HIS A 194 -2.05 -3.83 18.61
N GLY A 195 -1.27 -3.97 19.66
CA GLY A 195 -0.01 -4.71 19.67
C GLY A 195 1.11 -3.95 20.37
N LYS A 196 2.26 -3.80 19.74
CA LYS A 196 3.36 -2.99 20.26
C LYS A 196 2.97 -1.52 20.44
N THR A 197 2.17 -1.01 19.52
CA THR A 197 1.54 0.32 19.61
C THR A 197 0.08 0.15 20.00
N GLU A 198 -0.36 0.90 21.01
CA GLU A 198 -1.76 1.01 21.42
C GLU A 198 -2.19 2.46 21.25
N LYS A 199 -2.97 2.74 20.20
CA LYS A 199 -3.45 4.10 19.86
C LYS A 199 -4.76 4.04 19.09
N SER A 200 -5.53 5.12 19.21
CA SER A 200 -6.76 5.34 18.45
C SER A 200 -6.72 6.69 17.73
N TYR A 201 -7.25 6.73 16.52
CA TYR A 201 -7.36 7.92 15.69
C TYR A 201 -8.76 8.06 15.13
N ASN A 202 -9.19 9.31 14.95
CA ASN A 202 -10.45 9.63 14.28
C ASN A 202 -10.18 10.72 13.24
N PHE A 203 -10.42 10.38 11.99
CA PHE A 203 -10.29 11.30 10.85
C PHE A 203 -11.68 11.73 10.41
N LYS A 204 -11.96 13.03 10.57
CA LYS A 204 -13.20 13.63 10.06
C LYS A 204 -13.07 13.80 8.56
N THR A 205 -14.07 13.38 7.83
CA THR A 205 -14.16 13.60 6.39
C THR A 205 -15.08 14.80 6.13
N ASN A 206 -14.71 15.65 5.23
CA ASN A 206 -15.47 16.86 4.89
C ASN A 206 -16.44 16.63 3.71
N LYS A 207 -16.83 15.36 3.47
CA LYS A 207 -17.70 14.98 2.34
C LYS A 207 -19.10 14.62 2.78
#